data_7d07bdcc88dcdf68fe85fc4f57acb7e6
#
_entry.id   7d07bdcc88dcdf68fe85fc4f57acb7e6
#
_cell.length_a   1.000
_cell.length_b   1.000
_cell.length_c   1.000
_cell.angle_alpha   90.00
_cell.angle_beta   90.00
_cell.angle_gamma   90.00
#
_symmetry.space_group_name_H-M   'P 1'
#
loop_
_entity.id
_entity.type
_entity.pdbx_description
1 polymer ?
#
loop_
_entity_poly.entity_id
_entity_poly.type
_entity_poly.pdbx_seq_one_letter_code
_entity_poly.pdbx_strand_id
1 'polypeptide(L)'
;MFNRAMGMFSSDIGIDLGTANTLVYARDRGIVIREPSVVAVQAGTNRVLAVGDEAKRMLGRTPGNIVAIRPLKSGVIADFEVTEAMLRYFIQKVHNRRRMVRPRVVIAVPSGITEVEKRAVKDSAMHAGARDVFLIEEPMAAAIG
;
A
#
# COMPACT_ATOMS: atom_id res chain seq x y z
N MET A 1 -7.84 13.08 -26.56
CA MET A 1 -7.81 14.38 -25.89
C MET A 1 -8.55 14.38 -24.55
N PHE A 2 -9.76 13.88 -24.55
CA PHE A 2 -10.51 13.75 -23.31
C PHE A 2 -9.79 12.90 -22.28
N ASN A 3 -9.21 11.78 -22.70
CA ASN A 3 -8.44 10.91 -21.82
C ASN A 3 -7.20 11.59 -21.27
N ARG A 4 -6.62 12.49 -22.03
CA ARG A 4 -5.47 13.27 -21.58
C ARG A 4 -5.88 14.26 -20.50
N ALA A 5 -7.01 14.94 -20.70
CA ALA A 5 -7.53 15.87 -19.71
C ALA A 5 -7.87 15.12 -18.41
N MET A 6 -8.49 13.94 -18.52
CA MET A 6 -8.77 13.11 -17.39
C MET A 6 -7.48 12.64 -16.69
N GLY A 7 -6.46 12.33 -17.46
CA GLY A 7 -5.16 11.96 -16.91
C GLY A 7 -4.45 13.10 -16.20
N MET A 8 -4.76 14.35 -16.56
CA MET A 8 -4.21 15.50 -15.85
C MET A 8 -4.87 15.74 -14.51
N PHE A 9 -6.14 15.38 -14.39
CA PHE A 9 -6.92 15.62 -13.17
C PHE A 9 -7.06 14.42 -12.27
N SER A 10 -6.81 13.21 -12.77
CA SER A 10 -6.85 12.01 -11.95
C SER A 10 -5.50 11.32 -11.97
N SER A 11 -5.00 11.02 -10.78
CA SER A 11 -3.77 10.24 -10.63
C SER A 11 -4.14 8.77 -10.57
N ASP A 12 -3.45 7.95 -11.34
CA ASP A 12 -3.60 6.51 -11.27
C ASP A 12 -2.40 5.93 -10.54
N ILE A 13 -2.67 5.13 -9.54
CA ILE A 13 -1.64 4.51 -8.69
C ILE A 13 -1.83 3.01 -8.75
N GLY A 14 -0.73 2.30 -8.99
CA GLY A 14 -0.70 0.85 -8.89
C GLY A 14 0.10 0.46 -7.66
N ILE A 15 -0.41 -0.46 -6.86
CA ILE A 15 0.28 -0.95 -5.67
C ILE A 15 0.40 -2.45 -5.76
N ASP A 16 1.62 -2.95 -5.66
CA ASP A 16 1.89 -4.38 -5.59
C ASP A 16 2.26 -4.71 -4.15
N LEU A 17 1.33 -5.33 -3.43
CA LEU A 17 1.54 -5.73 -2.04
C LEU A 17 2.29 -7.05 -1.99
N GLY A 18 3.60 -6.97 -1.88
CA GLY A 18 4.42 -8.15 -1.76
C GLY A 18 4.71 -8.51 -0.31
N THR A 19 5.07 -9.75 -0.08
CA THR A 19 5.44 -10.23 1.25
C THR A 19 6.70 -9.52 1.76
N ALA A 20 7.68 -9.36 0.90
CA ALA A 20 8.95 -8.73 1.26
C ALA A 20 8.96 -7.24 0.98
N ASN A 21 8.47 -6.83 -0.17
CA ASN A 21 8.52 -5.44 -0.62
C ASN A 21 7.20 -5.02 -1.22
N THR A 22 6.88 -3.76 -1.06
CA THR A 22 5.74 -3.12 -1.72
C THR A 22 6.28 -2.20 -2.80
N LEU A 23 5.70 -2.32 -4.00
CA LEU A 23 6.03 -1.46 -5.13
C LEU A 23 4.84 -0.56 -5.40
N VAL A 24 5.13 0.71 -5.67
CA VAL A 24 4.07 1.66 -6.04
C VAL A 24 4.44 2.29 -7.37
N TYR A 25 3.49 2.24 -8.29
CA TYR A 25 3.60 2.84 -9.61
C TYR A 25 2.75 4.09 -9.64
N ALA A 26 3.27 5.13 -10.24
CA ALA A 26 2.48 6.30 -10.57
C ALA A 26 2.43 6.41 -12.09
N ARG A 27 1.23 6.70 -12.61
CA ARG A 27 1.07 6.90 -14.04
C ARG A 27 2.06 7.96 -14.53
N ASP A 28 2.71 7.71 -15.64
CA ASP A 28 3.69 8.58 -16.30
C ASP A 28 5.03 8.69 -15.60
N ARG A 29 5.20 8.06 -14.43
CA ARG A 29 6.47 8.10 -13.71
C ARG A 29 7.09 6.72 -13.48
N GLY A 30 6.32 5.66 -13.72
CA GLY A 30 6.79 4.30 -13.48
C GLY A 30 6.81 3.96 -11.98
N ILE A 31 7.79 3.17 -11.57
CA ILE A 31 7.93 2.78 -10.17
C ILE A 31 8.47 3.99 -9.37
N VAL A 32 7.67 4.48 -8.45
CA VAL A 32 8.04 5.65 -7.65
C VAL A 32 8.39 5.29 -6.21
N ILE A 33 7.94 4.13 -5.74
CA ILE A 33 8.26 3.64 -4.40
C ILE A 33 8.58 2.16 -4.48
N ARG A 34 9.67 1.78 -3.82
CA ARG A 34 10.03 0.39 -3.57
C ARG A 34 10.53 0.33 -2.14
N GLU A 35 9.70 -0.14 -1.25
CA GLU A 35 10.03 -0.18 0.17
C GLU A 35 9.65 -1.52 0.76
N PRO A 36 10.33 -1.94 1.82
CA PRO A 36 9.98 -3.20 2.46
C PRO A 36 8.58 -3.17 3.04
N SER A 37 7.90 -4.30 2.96
CA SER A 37 6.55 -4.46 3.52
C SER A 37 6.65 -4.74 5.02
N VAL A 38 7.08 -3.73 5.75
CA VAL A 38 7.27 -3.83 7.19
C VAL A 38 6.77 -2.56 7.87
N VAL A 39 6.22 -2.73 9.05
CA VAL A 39 5.70 -1.63 9.85
C VAL A 39 6.28 -1.73 11.25
N ALA A 40 6.76 -0.62 11.76
CA ALA A 40 7.24 -0.53 13.14
C ALA A 40 6.09 -0.03 14.01
N VAL A 41 5.76 -0.80 15.05
CA VAL A 41 4.71 -0.42 15.99
C VAL A 41 5.29 -0.37 17.39
N GLN A 42 4.66 0.40 18.26
CA GLN A 42 5.06 0.47 19.64
C GLN A 42 4.65 -0.82 20.35
N ALA A 43 5.58 -1.41 21.09
CA ALA A 43 5.33 -2.67 21.79
C ALA A 43 4.16 -2.52 22.75
N GLY A 44 3.30 -3.52 22.79
CA GLY A 44 2.14 -3.52 23.66
C GLY A 44 0.94 -2.72 23.15
N THR A 45 1.10 -2.07 21.99
CA THR A 45 0.00 -1.33 21.35
C THR A 45 0.06 -1.60 19.87
N ASN A 46 -0.97 -1.15 19.13
CA ASN A 46 -0.95 -1.21 17.67
C ASN A 46 -0.61 0.15 17.06
N ARG A 47 0.03 1.01 17.84
CA ARG A 47 0.38 2.32 17.34
C ARG A 47 1.51 2.22 16.31
N VAL A 48 1.22 2.63 15.10
CA VAL A 48 2.19 2.63 14.01
C VAL A 48 3.14 3.79 14.16
N LEU A 49 4.43 3.50 14.19
CA LEU A 49 5.48 4.50 14.33
C LEU A 49 6.13 4.83 12.99
N ALA A 50 6.28 3.84 12.13
CA ALA A 50 6.90 4.04 10.84
C ALA A 50 6.53 2.91 9.89
N VAL A 51 6.70 3.15 8.60
CA VAL A 51 6.39 2.19 7.55
C VAL A 51 7.57 2.12 6.58
N GLY A 52 7.80 0.95 6.02
CA GLY A 52 8.75 0.78 4.94
C GLY A 52 10.19 1.00 5.36
N ASP A 53 10.93 1.78 4.56
CA ASP A 53 12.34 2.04 4.83
C ASP A 53 12.57 2.70 6.19
N GLU A 54 11.69 3.59 6.57
CA GLU A 54 11.77 4.25 7.86
C GLU A 54 11.61 3.27 9.01
N ALA A 55 10.67 2.34 8.88
CA ALA A 55 10.48 1.29 9.87
C ALA A 55 11.74 0.44 10.01
N LYS A 56 12.35 0.09 8.87
CA LYS A 56 13.56 -0.71 8.86
C LYS A 56 14.71 0.01 9.58
N ARG A 57 14.86 1.30 9.32
CA ARG A 57 15.89 2.10 10.00
C ARG A 57 15.65 2.21 11.49
N MET A 58 14.38 2.43 11.86
CA MET A 58 14.00 2.57 13.27
C MET A 58 14.29 1.29 14.06
N LEU A 59 14.00 0.15 13.47
CA LEU A 59 14.26 -1.15 14.11
C LEU A 59 15.73 -1.39 14.34
N GLY A 60 16.60 -0.86 13.48
CA GLY A 60 18.04 -0.99 13.65
C GLY A 60 18.61 -0.08 14.72
N ARG A 61 17.90 1.00 15.07
CA ARG A 61 18.42 2.02 16.00
C ARG A 61 17.83 1.94 17.40
N THR A 62 16.59 1.50 17.52
CA THR A 62 15.88 1.57 18.79
C THR A 62 15.21 0.23 19.10
N PRO A 63 15.99 -0.80 19.40
CA PRO A 63 15.40 -2.06 19.82
C PRO A 63 14.80 -1.90 21.20
N GLY A 64 13.81 -2.67 21.51
CA GLY A 64 13.26 -2.73 22.85
C GLY A 64 11.78 -2.39 22.92
N ASN A 65 11.41 -1.17 22.57
CA ASN A 65 10.02 -0.75 22.63
C ASN A 65 9.32 -0.78 21.28
N ILE A 66 10.01 -1.23 20.25
CA ILE A 66 9.51 -1.22 18.89
C ILE A 66 9.48 -2.64 18.34
N VAL A 67 8.36 -3.02 17.77
CA VAL A 67 8.16 -4.35 17.20
C VAL A 67 7.96 -4.22 15.70
N ALA A 68 8.60 -5.09 14.94
CA ALA A 68 8.41 -5.18 13.49
C ALA A 68 7.22 -6.07 13.20
N ILE A 69 6.30 -5.58 12.38
CA ILE A 69 5.20 -6.38 11.88
C ILE A 69 5.29 -6.43 10.37
N ARG A 70 5.24 -7.64 9.82
CA ARG A 70 5.09 -7.84 8.38
C ARG A 70 3.63 -8.16 8.13
N PRO A 71 2.88 -7.21 7.55
CA PRO A 71 1.43 -7.41 7.41
C PRO A 71 1.07 -8.53 6.44
N LEU A 72 1.97 -8.88 5.55
CA LEU A 72 1.75 -9.97 4.59
C LEU A 72 2.75 -11.07 4.84
N LYS A 73 2.26 -12.27 5.08
CA LYS A 73 3.09 -13.45 5.29
C LYS A 73 2.60 -14.57 4.38
N SER A 74 3.50 -15.11 3.57
CA SER A 74 3.18 -16.25 2.71
C SER A 74 1.92 -16.03 1.88
N GLY A 75 1.75 -14.83 1.34
CA GLY A 75 0.61 -14.51 0.50
C GLY A 75 -0.70 -14.33 1.23
N VAL A 76 -0.65 -14.10 2.54
CA VAL A 76 -1.85 -13.90 3.36
C VAL A 76 -1.70 -12.63 4.17
N ILE A 77 -2.80 -11.93 4.38
CA ILE A 77 -2.81 -10.76 5.26
C ILE A 77 -2.81 -11.23 6.70
N ALA A 78 -1.72 -10.96 7.40
CA ALA A 78 -1.56 -11.38 8.79
C ALA A 78 -2.15 -10.37 9.77
N ASP A 79 -2.21 -9.10 9.39
CA ASP A 79 -2.71 -8.04 10.26
C ASP A 79 -3.38 -6.96 9.42
N PHE A 80 -4.68 -6.79 9.60
CA PHE A 80 -5.49 -5.86 8.81
C PHE A 80 -5.21 -4.40 9.16
N GLU A 81 -5.12 -4.09 10.44
CA GLU A 81 -4.92 -2.72 10.88
C GLU A 81 -3.57 -2.18 10.41
N VAL A 82 -2.56 -3.03 10.48
CA VAL A 82 -1.22 -2.66 10.04
C VAL A 82 -1.18 -2.54 8.53
N THR A 83 -1.88 -3.44 7.81
CA THR A 83 -1.97 -3.37 6.35
C THR A 83 -2.67 -2.06 5.93
N GLU A 84 -3.73 -1.69 6.63
CA GLU A 84 -4.42 -0.43 6.35
C GLU A 84 -3.49 0.77 6.54
N ALA A 85 -2.75 0.79 7.63
CA ALA A 85 -1.81 1.88 7.89
C ALA A 85 -0.73 1.95 6.82
N MET A 86 -0.25 0.79 6.37
CA MET A 86 0.76 0.71 5.32
C MET A 86 0.22 1.24 3.99
N LEU A 87 -0.98 0.83 3.61
CA LEU A 87 -1.62 1.31 2.38
C LEU A 87 -1.84 2.81 2.42
N ARG A 88 -2.33 3.31 3.55
CA ARG A 88 -2.54 4.74 3.72
C ARG A 88 -1.24 5.51 3.55
N TYR A 89 -0.18 5.02 4.15
CA TYR A 89 1.13 5.65 4.04
C TYR A 89 1.58 5.75 2.57
N PHE A 90 1.52 4.65 1.84
CA PHE A 90 1.98 4.64 0.46
C PHE A 90 1.11 5.49 -0.47
N ILE A 91 -0.19 5.42 -0.30
CA ILE A 91 -1.10 6.22 -1.14
C ILE A 91 -0.87 7.71 -0.88
N GLN A 92 -0.77 8.09 0.38
CA GLN A 92 -0.57 9.49 0.73
C GLN A 92 0.80 10.00 0.31
N LYS A 93 1.81 9.16 0.38
CA LYS A 93 3.16 9.53 -0.04
C LYS A 93 3.22 9.87 -1.52
N VAL A 94 2.48 9.17 -2.35
CA VAL A 94 2.45 9.42 -3.78
C VAL A 94 1.53 10.57 -4.13
N HIS A 95 0.45 10.75 -3.39
CA HIS A 95 -0.64 11.67 -3.74
C HIS A 95 -0.67 12.95 -2.92
N ASN A 96 0.31 13.21 -2.08
CA ASN A 96 0.23 14.26 -1.07
C ASN A 96 0.12 15.68 -1.60
N ARG A 97 0.43 15.93 -2.87
CA ARG A 97 0.48 17.29 -3.39
C ARG A 97 -0.75 17.73 -4.18
N ARG A 98 -1.66 16.82 -4.50
CA ARG A 98 -2.81 17.15 -5.31
C ARG A 98 -4.09 16.69 -4.64
N ARG A 99 -4.49 17.45 -3.66
CA ARG A 99 -5.63 17.08 -2.82
C ARG A 99 -6.97 17.17 -3.52
N MET A 100 -7.03 17.93 -4.60
CA MET A 100 -8.29 18.17 -5.29
C MET A 100 -8.74 16.99 -6.14
N VAL A 101 -7.81 16.11 -6.50
CA VAL A 101 -8.11 14.98 -7.36
C VAL A 101 -7.70 13.70 -6.67
N ARG A 102 -8.67 12.85 -6.40
CA ARG A 102 -8.41 11.56 -5.78
C ARG A 102 -7.92 10.55 -6.81
N PRO A 103 -6.92 9.74 -6.47
CA PRO A 103 -6.40 8.78 -7.43
C PRO A 103 -7.31 7.56 -7.56
N ARG A 104 -7.24 6.93 -8.73
CA ARG A 104 -7.70 5.57 -8.88
C ARG A 104 -6.55 4.65 -8.48
N VAL A 105 -6.86 3.64 -7.71
CA VAL A 105 -5.82 2.75 -7.17
C VAL A 105 -6.11 1.33 -7.61
N VAL A 106 -5.11 0.70 -8.22
CA VAL A 106 -5.15 -0.72 -8.57
C VAL A 106 -4.19 -1.41 -7.63
N ILE A 107 -4.68 -2.40 -6.89
CA ILE A 107 -3.87 -3.11 -5.91
C ILE A 107 -3.77 -4.57 -6.31
N ALA A 108 -2.54 -5.03 -6.51
CA ALA A 108 -2.27 -6.44 -6.73
C ALA A 108 -2.16 -7.12 -5.36
N VAL A 109 -3.02 -8.10 -5.14
CA VAL A 109 -3.10 -8.82 -3.88
C VAL A 109 -2.76 -10.29 -4.09
N PRO A 110 -2.31 -10.98 -3.03
CA PRO A 110 -2.05 -12.42 -3.14
C PRO A 110 -3.31 -13.18 -3.55
N SER A 111 -3.14 -14.24 -4.34
CA SER A 111 -4.27 -15.01 -4.86
C SER A 111 -5.03 -15.76 -3.78
N GLY A 112 -4.42 -15.96 -2.62
CA GLY A 112 -5.04 -16.73 -1.54
C GLY A 112 -5.90 -15.93 -0.58
N ILE A 113 -6.08 -14.64 -0.78
CA ILE A 113 -6.84 -13.87 0.20
C ILE A 113 -8.35 -14.11 0.07
N THR A 114 -9.04 -13.99 1.19
CA THR A 114 -10.48 -14.19 1.25
C THR A 114 -11.24 -12.96 0.75
N GLU A 115 -12.54 -13.13 0.54
CA GLU A 115 -13.39 -12.01 0.15
C GLU A 115 -13.44 -10.93 1.23
N VAL A 116 -13.42 -11.33 2.50
CA VAL A 116 -13.39 -10.38 3.61
C VAL A 116 -12.10 -9.57 3.58
N GLU A 117 -10.98 -10.23 3.32
CA GLU A 117 -9.70 -9.55 3.21
C GLU A 117 -9.65 -8.61 2.02
N LYS A 118 -10.22 -9.02 0.88
CA LYS A 118 -10.29 -8.14 -0.29
C LYS A 118 -11.09 -6.88 0.02
N ARG A 119 -12.21 -7.03 0.71
CA ARG A 119 -13.03 -5.89 1.10
C ARG A 119 -12.28 -4.97 2.06
N ALA A 120 -11.54 -5.54 3.00
CA ALA A 120 -10.75 -4.75 3.94
C ALA A 120 -9.68 -3.94 3.22
N VAL A 121 -8.99 -4.54 2.26
CA VAL A 121 -7.98 -3.84 1.47
C VAL A 121 -8.62 -2.70 0.68
N LYS A 122 -9.76 -2.96 0.04
CA LYS A 122 -10.48 -1.96 -0.74
C LYS A 122 -10.93 -0.80 0.15
N ASP A 123 -11.52 -1.11 1.30
CA ASP A 123 -12.00 -0.08 2.21
C ASP A 123 -10.83 0.75 2.76
N SER A 124 -9.72 0.10 3.05
CA SER A 124 -8.52 0.79 3.54
C SER A 124 -8.01 1.79 2.51
N ALA A 125 -7.97 1.39 1.25
CA ALA A 125 -7.52 2.27 0.18
C ALA A 125 -8.49 3.44 -0.02
N MET A 126 -9.79 3.18 0.08
CA MET A 126 -10.78 4.24 0.00
C MET A 126 -10.63 5.25 1.14
N HIS A 127 -10.41 4.75 2.36
CA HIS A 127 -10.17 5.62 3.51
C HIS A 127 -8.88 6.42 3.38
N ALA A 128 -7.90 5.86 2.67
CA ALA A 128 -6.64 6.58 2.45
C ALA A 128 -6.77 7.70 1.43
N GLY A 129 -7.91 7.81 0.75
CA GLY A 129 -8.17 8.89 -0.17
C GLY A 129 -8.36 8.47 -1.62
N ALA A 130 -8.41 7.19 -1.91
CA ALA A 130 -8.64 6.72 -3.27
C ALA A 130 -10.07 7.04 -3.72
N ARG A 131 -10.23 7.40 -5.00
CA ARG A 131 -11.54 7.61 -5.58
C ARG A 131 -12.19 6.28 -5.94
N ASP A 132 -11.45 5.42 -6.60
CA ASP A 132 -11.86 4.08 -6.97
C ASP A 132 -10.73 3.12 -6.67
N VAL A 133 -11.09 1.91 -6.27
CA VAL A 133 -10.10 0.88 -5.95
C VAL A 133 -10.47 -0.38 -6.72
N PHE A 134 -9.48 -0.93 -7.42
CA PHE A 134 -9.61 -2.19 -8.15
C PHE A 134 -8.57 -3.16 -7.61
N LEU A 135 -9.02 -4.36 -7.29
CA LEU A 135 -8.11 -5.41 -6.81
C LEU A 135 -7.90 -6.43 -7.91
N ILE A 136 -6.64 -6.80 -8.11
CA ILE A 136 -6.29 -7.88 -9.02
C ILE A 136 -5.41 -8.88 -8.29
N GLU A 137 -5.53 -10.14 -8.64
CA GLU A 137 -4.69 -11.17 -8.05
C GLU A 137 -3.31 -11.15 -8.70
N GLU A 138 -2.27 -11.45 -7.93
CA GLU A 138 -0.90 -11.38 -8.41
C GLU A 138 -0.62 -12.16 -9.70
N PRO A 139 -1.12 -13.38 -9.88
CA PRO A 139 -0.91 -14.09 -11.14
C PRO A 139 -1.45 -13.32 -12.34
N MET A 140 -2.60 -12.65 -12.18
CA MET A 140 -3.17 -11.84 -13.25
C MET A 140 -2.37 -10.58 -13.49
N ALA A 141 -1.87 -9.96 -12.43
CA ALA A 141 -1.04 -8.77 -12.54
C ALA A 141 0.25 -9.09 -13.30
N ALA A 142 0.86 -10.24 -13.03
CA ALA A 142 2.06 -10.67 -13.72
C ALA A 142 1.80 -10.92 -15.21
N ALA A 143 0.62 -11.45 -15.54
CA ALA A 143 0.25 -11.70 -16.91
C ALA A 143 0.02 -10.39 -17.69
N ILE A 144 -0.51 -9.39 -17.03
CA ILE A 144 -0.75 -8.07 -17.63
C ILE A 144 0.55 -7.28 -17.75
N GLY A 145 1.38 -7.37 -16.75
CA GLY A 145 2.64 -6.65 -16.70
C GLY A 145 3.69 -7.29 -17.55
#